data_badd149255b3cc04e739fb729fef302d
#
_entry.id   badd149255b3cc04e739fb729fef302d
#
_cell.length_a   1.000
_cell.length_b   1.000
_cell.length_c   1.000
_cell.angle_alpha   90.00
_cell.angle_beta   90.00
_cell.angle_gamma   90.00
#
_symmetry.space_group_name_H-M   'P 1'
#
loop_
_entity.id
_entity.type
_entity.pdbx_description
1 polymer ?
#
loop_
_entity_poly.entity_id
_entity_poly.type
_entity_poly.pdbx_seq_one_letter_code
_entity_poly.pdbx_strand_id
1 'polypeptide(L)'
;MLPSILARQYQEGLIDYIDTSFPITNSIFKDSLRNMLNTKDSVFHEPYVAVRLPFRVYEGEGNLFQAIRQQYNPYVHQQKAFERLTGEDGRSTLVATGTGSGKTECFLYPILEYCYKHRGESGIKALIIYPMNALASDQAKRIAELVDGSPGLKSAGIRVGMYVGGLEHSATKIMLPDRVITDHETLIAAPPDILMTNYKMLDYLLVRPKDAELWKNNTPDTLKYIAVDELHTFDGAQGTDLACLLRRLKARLNILPGQICCVGTSATMGAKDSSKKILEYASDVFGEMFEEDAVITEDRLSATEFFEGHEISDYKMPDRNEALEIKRLSSGEDEKGYLEASVEAWFDESFSVSDILGDEARVEIGKHLMRHNFT
;
A
#
# COMPACT_ATOMS: atom_id res chain seq x y z
N MET A 1 -22.58 4.40 -0.56
CA MET A 1 -22.89 3.44 -1.66
C MET A 1 -22.88 2.04 -1.07
N LEU A 2 -23.97 1.30 -1.23
CA LEU A 2 -24.11 -0.05 -0.68
C LEU A 2 -23.30 -1.06 -1.53
N PRO A 3 -22.50 -1.94 -0.90
CA PRO A 3 -21.69 -2.91 -1.62
C PRO A 3 -22.48 -3.82 -2.56
N SER A 4 -23.72 -4.18 -2.19
CA SER A 4 -24.63 -5.00 -3.01
C SER A 4 -25.10 -4.30 -4.29
N ILE A 5 -25.38 -3.00 -4.20
CA ILE A 5 -25.76 -2.17 -5.37
C ILE A 5 -24.57 -2.02 -6.30
N LEU A 6 -23.41 -1.70 -5.74
CA LEU A 6 -22.16 -1.56 -6.50
C LEU A 6 -21.78 -2.87 -7.22
N ALA A 7 -21.89 -4.01 -6.54
CA ALA A 7 -21.61 -5.33 -7.13
C ALA A 7 -22.53 -5.60 -8.34
N ARG A 8 -23.83 -5.26 -8.23
CA ARG A 8 -24.76 -5.41 -9.34
C ARG A 8 -24.41 -4.50 -10.52
N GLN A 9 -24.12 -3.23 -10.28
CA GLN A 9 -23.71 -2.29 -11.32
C GLN A 9 -22.45 -2.77 -12.05
N TYR A 10 -21.46 -3.31 -11.32
CA TYR A 10 -20.28 -3.91 -11.93
C TYR A 10 -20.61 -5.15 -12.75
N GLN A 11 -21.50 -6.02 -12.26
CA GLN A 11 -21.93 -7.20 -13.00
C GLN A 11 -22.62 -6.82 -14.31
N GLU A 12 -23.59 -5.92 -14.27
CA GLU A 12 -24.30 -5.42 -15.46
C GLU A 12 -23.34 -4.75 -16.43
N GLY A 13 -22.47 -3.86 -15.94
CA GLY A 13 -21.47 -3.18 -16.77
C GLY A 13 -20.47 -4.14 -17.43
N LEU A 14 -20.04 -5.19 -16.75
CA LEU A 14 -19.15 -6.20 -17.35
C LEU A 14 -19.87 -7.05 -18.39
N ILE A 15 -21.12 -7.45 -18.15
CA ILE A 15 -21.92 -8.20 -19.12
C ILE A 15 -22.14 -7.36 -20.38
N ASP A 16 -22.50 -6.09 -20.24
CA ASP A 16 -22.67 -5.19 -21.37
C ASP A 16 -21.34 -4.95 -22.12
N TYR A 17 -20.23 -4.84 -21.39
CA TYR A 17 -18.91 -4.75 -22.01
C TYR A 17 -18.56 -5.99 -22.82
N ILE A 18 -18.81 -7.19 -22.29
CA ILE A 18 -18.56 -8.46 -23.01
C ILE A 18 -19.44 -8.57 -24.24
N ASP A 19 -20.76 -8.30 -24.10
CA ASP A 19 -21.71 -8.31 -25.24
C ASP A 19 -21.31 -7.35 -26.34
N THR A 20 -20.78 -6.17 -25.98
CA THR A 20 -20.39 -5.14 -26.94
C THR A 20 -19.04 -5.42 -27.59
N SER A 21 -18.07 -5.88 -26.80
CA SER A 21 -16.69 -6.11 -27.28
C SER A 21 -16.52 -7.41 -28.05
N PHE A 22 -17.36 -8.42 -27.74
CA PHE A 22 -17.34 -9.74 -28.38
C PHE A 22 -18.73 -10.12 -28.91
N PRO A 23 -19.29 -9.36 -29.89
CA PRO A 23 -20.63 -9.56 -30.36
C PRO A 23 -20.79 -10.92 -31.05
N ILE A 24 -21.72 -11.73 -30.56
CA ILE A 24 -22.12 -12.97 -31.21
C ILE A 24 -23.09 -12.64 -32.32
N THR A 25 -22.65 -12.78 -33.58
CA THR A 25 -23.46 -12.49 -34.79
C THR A 25 -24.49 -13.58 -35.09
N ASN A 26 -24.30 -14.80 -34.56
CA ASN A 26 -25.23 -15.89 -34.74
C ASN A 26 -26.42 -15.76 -33.78
N SER A 27 -27.62 -15.59 -34.32
CA SER A 27 -28.87 -15.40 -33.57
C SER A 27 -29.21 -16.51 -32.58
N ILE A 28 -28.76 -17.76 -32.86
CA ILE A 28 -29.00 -18.92 -31.98
C ILE A 28 -28.21 -18.83 -30.70
N PHE A 29 -26.99 -18.25 -30.71
CA PHE A 29 -26.10 -18.21 -29.57
C PHE A 29 -26.11 -16.86 -28.85
N LYS A 30 -26.69 -15.82 -29.39
CA LYS A 30 -26.71 -14.47 -28.80
C LYS A 30 -27.29 -14.47 -27.38
N ASP A 31 -28.47 -15.08 -27.21
CA ASP A 31 -29.11 -15.14 -25.90
C ASP A 31 -28.46 -16.18 -24.99
N SER A 32 -27.80 -17.19 -25.54
CA SER A 32 -27.11 -18.23 -24.77
C SER A 32 -25.92 -17.70 -24.00
N LEU A 33 -25.13 -16.77 -24.59
CA LEU A 33 -24.01 -16.13 -23.90
C LEU A 33 -24.50 -15.28 -22.73
N ARG A 34 -25.49 -14.42 -22.96
CA ARG A 34 -26.05 -13.55 -21.93
C ARG A 34 -26.68 -14.35 -20.78
N ASN A 35 -27.37 -15.43 -21.10
CA ASN A 35 -27.93 -16.36 -20.10
C ASN A 35 -26.83 -17.05 -19.29
N MET A 36 -25.74 -17.47 -19.94
CA MET A 36 -24.59 -18.07 -19.25
C MET A 36 -23.93 -17.06 -18.31
N LEU A 37 -23.71 -15.82 -18.77
CA LEU A 37 -23.09 -14.76 -17.96
C LEU A 37 -23.95 -14.35 -16.75
N ASN A 38 -25.28 -14.43 -16.89
CA ASN A 38 -26.24 -14.16 -15.79
C ASN A 38 -26.49 -15.36 -14.88
N THR A 39 -25.94 -16.53 -15.20
CA THR A 39 -26.10 -17.70 -14.33
C THR A 39 -25.33 -17.46 -13.01
N LYS A 40 -25.98 -17.75 -11.87
CA LYS A 40 -25.36 -17.60 -10.56
C LYS A 40 -24.00 -18.31 -10.50
N ASP A 41 -23.01 -17.63 -9.96
CA ASP A 41 -21.64 -18.11 -9.77
C ASP A 41 -20.84 -18.45 -11.06
N SER A 42 -21.32 -18.04 -12.24
CA SER A 42 -20.60 -18.30 -13.51
C SER A 42 -19.46 -17.32 -13.74
N VAL A 43 -19.71 -16.01 -13.59
CA VAL A 43 -18.74 -14.93 -13.80
C VAL A 43 -18.52 -14.12 -12.53
N PHE A 44 -19.58 -13.97 -11.71
CA PHE A 44 -19.55 -13.25 -10.45
C PHE A 44 -19.94 -14.15 -9.29
N HIS A 45 -19.16 -14.08 -8.24
CA HIS A 45 -19.55 -14.54 -6.92
C HIS A 45 -20.22 -13.41 -6.16
N GLU A 46 -21.07 -13.75 -5.20
CA GLU A 46 -21.64 -12.74 -4.30
C GLU A 46 -20.53 -11.99 -3.54
N PRO A 47 -20.68 -10.69 -3.26
CA PRO A 47 -19.66 -9.93 -2.57
C PRO A 47 -19.45 -10.47 -1.15
N TYR A 48 -18.18 -10.64 -0.77
CA TYR A 48 -17.79 -10.97 0.59
C TYR A 48 -17.44 -9.70 1.36
N VAL A 49 -18.00 -9.57 2.56
CA VAL A 49 -17.63 -8.50 3.50
C VAL A 49 -16.64 -9.09 4.50
N ALA A 50 -15.42 -8.56 4.52
CA ALA A 50 -14.43 -8.90 5.52
C ALA A 50 -14.23 -7.70 6.45
N VAL A 51 -14.62 -7.84 7.69
CA VAL A 51 -14.38 -6.86 8.74
C VAL A 51 -13.07 -7.21 9.44
N ARG A 52 -12.18 -6.24 9.57
CA ARG A 52 -10.92 -6.40 10.28
C ARG A 52 -10.83 -5.36 11.39
N LEU A 53 -10.39 -5.80 12.56
CA LEU A 53 -10.16 -4.90 13.68
C LEU A 53 -9.05 -3.89 13.36
N PRO A 54 -9.06 -2.70 13.98
CA PRO A 54 -8.06 -1.66 13.76
C PRO A 54 -6.64 -2.15 14.05
N PHE A 55 -5.66 -1.52 13.40
CA PHE A 55 -4.26 -1.72 13.74
C PHE A 55 -3.98 -1.15 15.13
N ARG A 56 -3.16 -1.84 15.89
CA ARG A 56 -2.73 -1.38 17.21
C ARG A 56 -1.80 -0.18 17.08
N VAL A 57 -2.18 0.92 17.71
CA VAL A 57 -1.37 2.13 17.80
C VAL A 57 -0.27 1.94 18.84
N TYR A 58 0.92 2.44 18.55
CA TYR A 58 2.02 2.45 19.50
C TYR A 58 1.83 3.57 20.53
N GLU A 59 1.83 3.23 21.80
CA GLU A 59 1.58 4.15 22.92
C GLU A 59 2.87 4.69 23.57
N GLY A 60 4.05 4.29 23.07
CA GLY A 60 5.33 4.75 23.61
C GLY A 60 5.60 6.22 23.29
N GLU A 61 6.36 6.86 24.17
CA GLU A 61 6.84 8.23 23.97
C GLU A 61 8.13 8.22 23.16
N GLY A 62 8.24 9.19 22.25
CA GLY A 62 9.47 9.47 21.51
C GLY A 62 9.30 9.45 19.99
N ASN A 63 9.88 10.44 19.33
CA ASN A 63 10.01 10.47 17.88
C ASN A 63 11.40 9.98 17.51
N LEU A 64 11.48 8.90 16.74
CA LEU A 64 12.76 8.36 16.22
C LEU A 64 13.38 9.25 15.13
N PHE A 65 12.60 10.18 14.56
CA PHE A 65 12.99 10.99 13.42
C PHE A 65 13.20 12.44 13.83
N GLN A 66 14.30 13.05 13.40
CA GLN A 66 14.61 14.45 13.63
C GLN A 66 14.01 15.35 12.54
N ALA A 67 14.01 14.87 11.30
CA ALA A 67 13.60 15.64 10.14
C ALA A 67 12.10 15.55 9.85
N ILE A 68 11.44 14.47 10.30
CA ILE A 68 10.04 14.17 9.99
C ILE A 68 9.18 14.42 11.22
N ARG A 69 8.21 15.31 11.08
CA ARG A 69 7.19 15.49 12.11
C ARG A 69 6.06 14.48 11.88
N GLN A 70 6.00 13.47 12.74
CA GLN A 70 4.86 12.55 12.76
C GLN A 70 3.61 13.29 13.24
N GLN A 71 2.55 13.24 12.44
CA GLN A 71 1.25 13.84 12.80
C GLN A 71 0.43 12.94 13.74
N TYR A 72 0.66 11.64 13.66
CA TYR A 72 -0.04 10.60 14.41
C TYR A 72 0.98 9.62 15.00
N ASN A 73 0.61 8.97 16.09
CA ASN A 73 1.39 7.87 16.61
C ASN A 73 1.45 6.74 15.57
N PRO A 74 2.62 6.13 15.36
CA PRO A 74 2.74 5.02 14.42
C PRO A 74 1.96 3.81 14.92
N TYR A 75 1.62 2.91 14.02
CA TYR A 75 1.18 1.58 14.43
C TYR A 75 2.35 0.78 15.00
N VAL A 76 2.06 -0.22 15.84
CA VAL A 76 3.09 -1.07 16.47
C VAL A 76 4.01 -1.72 15.44
N HIS A 77 3.46 -2.19 14.31
CA HIS A 77 4.28 -2.77 13.25
C HIS A 77 5.15 -1.72 12.52
N GLN A 78 4.68 -0.49 12.38
CA GLN A 78 5.50 0.60 11.85
C GLN A 78 6.65 0.95 12.80
N GLN A 79 6.38 1.04 14.10
CA GLN A 79 7.39 1.29 15.11
C GLN A 79 8.49 0.22 15.08
N LYS A 80 8.12 -1.07 15.04
CA LYS A 80 9.06 -2.18 14.87
C LYS A 80 9.93 -2.05 13.61
N ALA A 81 9.33 -1.62 12.49
CA ALA A 81 10.07 -1.38 11.25
C ALA A 81 11.04 -0.20 11.40
N PHE A 82 10.60 0.88 12.02
CA PHE A 82 11.44 2.06 12.26
C PHE A 82 12.66 1.70 13.12
N GLU A 83 12.48 0.96 14.20
CA GLU A 83 13.57 0.53 15.09
C GLU A 83 14.58 -0.38 14.38
N ARG A 84 14.12 -1.26 13.48
CA ARG A 84 15.01 -2.15 12.71
C ARG A 84 15.78 -1.44 11.61
N LEU A 85 15.16 -0.45 10.97
CA LEU A 85 15.68 0.19 9.76
C LEU A 85 16.46 1.48 10.07
N THR A 86 16.25 2.10 11.23
CA THR A 86 16.87 3.38 11.56
C THR A 86 18.28 3.19 12.14
N GLY A 87 19.22 4.03 11.71
CA GLY A 87 20.59 4.07 12.22
C GLY A 87 21.61 3.45 11.26
N GLU A 88 22.87 3.50 11.66
CA GLU A 88 24.00 2.97 10.86
C GLU A 88 23.94 1.43 10.74
N ASP A 89 23.41 0.76 11.76
CA ASP A 89 23.27 -0.70 11.82
C ASP A 89 21.87 -1.17 11.37
N GLY A 90 21.23 -0.43 10.49
CA GLY A 90 19.91 -0.80 9.94
C GLY A 90 19.91 -2.22 9.37
N ARG A 91 18.95 -3.06 9.81
CA ARG A 91 18.87 -4.49 9.47
C ARG A 91 17.84 -4.74 8.36
N SER A 92 18.17 -5.61 7.41
CA SER A 92 17.26 -6.01 6.33
C SER A 92 15.94 -6.53 6.89
N THR A 93 14.82 -6.06 6.31
CA THR A 93 13.47 -6.21 6.90
C THR A 93 12.43 -6.50 5.83
N LEU A 94 11.49 -7.38 6.16
CA LEU A 94 10.31 -7.68 5.34
C LEU A 94 9.05 -7.15 6.05
N VAL A 95 8.31 -6.26 5.41
CA VAL A 95 7.06 -5.72 5.92
C VAL A 95 5.89 -6.44 5.24
N ALA A 96 5.31 -7.40 5.96
CA ALA A 96 4.24 -8.27 5.47
C ALA A 96 2.91 -7.91 6.15
N THR A 97 2.27 -6.84 5.69
CA THR A 97 1.05 -6.29 6.29
C THR A 97 0.00 -6.01 5.22
N GLY A 98 -1.28 -5.97 5.61
CA GLY A 98 -2.39 -5.72 4.70
C GLY A 98 -2.36 -4.33 4.05
N THR A 99 -3.24 -4.13 3.07
CA THR A 99 -3.44 -2.82 2.42
C THR A 99 -3.93 -1.80 3.43
N GLY A 100 -3.45 -0.55 3.32
CA GLY A 100 -3.83 0.54 4.24
C GLY A 100 -3.14 0.53 5.60
N SER A 101 -2.16 -0.36 5.81
CA SER A 101 -1.38 -0.45 7.06
C SER A 101 -0.21 0.55 7.15
N GLY A 102 0.04 1.31 6.11
CA GLY A 102 1.20 2.21 6.06
C GLY A 102 2.52 1.49 5.81
N LYS A 103 2.53 0.45 4.95
CA LYS A 103 3.76 -0.28 4.55
C LYS A 103 4.86 0.65 4.02
N THR A 104 4.47 1.60 3.18
CA THR A 104 5.42 2.54 2.57
C THR A 104 6.13 3.39 3.61
N GLU A 105 5.40 3.88 4.60
CA GLU A 105 5.95 4.66 5.70
C GLU A 105 6.98 3.86 6.50
N CYS A 106 6.80 2.54 6.65
CA CYS A 106 7.71 1.67 7.38
C CYS A 106 9.17 1.78 6.91
N PHE A 107 9.40 1.93 5.61
CA PHE A 107 10.76 2.06 5.07
C PHE A 107 11.09 3.49 4.64
N LEU A 108 10.09 4.27 4.22
CA LEU A 108 10.33 5.61 3.71
C LEU A 108 10.84 6.57 4.79
N TYR A 109 10.28 6.51 6.00
CA TYR A 109 10.71 7.39 7.09
C TYR A 109 12.16 7.12 7.51
N PRO A 110 12.60 5.87 7.75
CA PRO A 110 14.01 5.57 7.97
C PRO A 110 14.93 6.02 6.84
N ILE A 111 14.54 5.83 5.57
CA ILE A 111 15.30 6.29 4.41
C ILE A 111 15.45 7.82 4.39
N LEU A 112 14.36 8.55 4.59
CA LEU A 112 14.39 10.01 4.61
C LEU A 112 15.22 10.56 5.77
N GLU A 113 15.13 9.94 6.94
CA GLU A 113 15.96 10.30 8.11
C GLU A 113 17.45 10.05 7.84
N TYR A 114 17.78 8.94 7.18
CA TYR A 114 19.15 8.66 6.76
C TYR A 114 19.65 9.71 5.76
N CYS A 115 18.86 10.02 4.75
CA CYS A 115 19.20 11.08 3.78
C CYS A 115 19.38 12.45 4.47
N TYR A 116 18.57 12.76 5.49
CA TYR A 116 18.71 13.98 6.28
C TYR A 116 20.02 14.01 7.08
N LYS A 117 20.42 12.92 7.71
CA LYS A 117 21.68 12.82 8.47
C LYS A 117 22.88 12.95 7.55
N HIS A 118 22.81 12.39 6.34
CA HIS A 118 23.86 12.41 5.32
C HIS A 118 23.63 13.50 4.25
N ARG A 119 22.92 14.60 4.61
CA ARG A 119 22.72 15.74 3.70
C ARG A 119 24.06 16.37 3.32
N GLY A 120 24.18 16.75 2.07
CA GLY A 120 25.43 17.31 1.53
C GLY A 120 26.41 16.26 0.99
N GLU A 121 26.23 15.00 1.28
CA GLU A 121 26.94 13.90 0.62
C GLU A 121 26.33 13.64 -0.75
N SER A 122 27.16 13.50 -1.77
CA SER A 122 26.72 13.26 -3.15
C SER A 122 26.50 11.77 -3.39
N GLY A 123 25.55 11.43 -4.27
CA GLY A 123 25.23 10.07 -4.69
C GLY A 123 23.88 9.58 -4.17
N ILE A 124 23.43 8.48 -4.75
CA ILE A 124 22.14 7.85 -4.45
C ILE A 124 22.29 7.04 -3.16
N LYS A 125 21.55 7.46 -2.12
CA LYS A 125 21.57 6.83 -0.79
C LYS A 125 20.54 5.72 -0.65
N ALA A 126 19.44 5.84 -1.41
CA ALA A 126 18.39 4.83 -1.42
C ALA A 126 17.83 4.60 -2.83
N LEU A 127 17.57 3.34 -3.14
CA LEU A 127 16.93 2.88 -4.37
C LEU A 127 15.60 2.22 -4.01
N ILE A 128 14.50 2.71 -4.60
CA ILE A 128 13.17 2.12 -4.41
C ILE A 128 12.69 1.57 -5.75
N ILE A 129 12.38 0.28 -5.77
CA ILE A 129 11.95 -0.45 -6.96
C ILE A 129 10.48 -0.79 -6.85
N TYR A 130 9.70 -0.35 -7.83
CA TYR A 130 8.28 -0.62 -7.95
C TYR A 130 7.99 -1.61 -9.08
N PRO A 131 6.97 -2.48 -8.96
CA PRO A 131 6.62 -3.41 -10.02
C PRO A 131 6.03 -2.73 -11.26
N MET A 132 5.37 -1.58 -11.08
CA MET A 132 4.67 -0.85 -12.15
C MET A 132 4.88 0.66 -12.04
N ASN A 133 4.90 1.35 -13.21
CA ASN A 133 5.06 2.80 -13.28
C ASN A 133 3.92 3.58 -12.58
N ALA A 134 2.68 3.10 -12.70
CA ALA A 134 1.53 3.75 -12.07
C ALA A 134 1.69 3.83 -10.54
N LEU A 135 2.12 2.73 -9.91
CA LEU A 135 2.38 2.69 -8.48
C LEU A 135 3.54 3.61 -8.10
N ALA A 136 4.63 3.61 -8.90
CA ALA A 136 5.75 4.51 -8.69
C ALA A 136 5.33 5.99 -8.75
N SER A 137 4.46 6.36 -9.69
CA SER A 137 3.98 7.74 -9.84
C SER A 137 3.09 8.20 -8.68
N ASP A 138 2.22 7.32 -8.19
CA ASP A 138 1.37 7.61 -7.03
C ASP A 138 2.20 7.78 -5.75
N GLN A 139 3.15 6.88 -5.52
CA GLN A 139 4.08 6.98 -4.38
C GLN A 139 5.02 8.20 -4.50
N ALA A 140 5.45 8.56 -5.71
CA ALA A 140 6.27 9.75 -5.94
C ALA A 140 5.58 11.03 -5.47
N LYS A 141 4.28 11.17 -5.75
CA LYS A 141 3.49 12.29 -5.25
C LYS A 141 3.48 12.34 -3.73
N ARG A 142 3.16 11.22 -3.07
CA ARG A 142 3.15 11.12 -1.60
C ARG A 142 4.51 11.46 -0.97
N ILE A 143 5.60 11.02 -1.59
CA ILE A 143 6.96 11.35 -1.11
C ILE A 143 7.25 12.84 -1.27
N ALA A 144 6.85 13.45 -2.40
CA ALA A 144 7.02 14.88 -2.60
C ALA A 144 6.26 15.69 -1.56
N GLU A 145 4.99 15.36 -1.31
CA GLU A 145 4.15 15.99 -0.28
C GLU A 145 4.76 15.84 1.12
N LEU A 146 5.31 14.68 1.45
CA LEU A 146 5.97 14.44 2.74
C LEU A 146 7.24 15.28 2.90
N VAL A 147 8.08 15.37 1.86
CA VAL A 147 9.30 16.20 1.87
C VAL A 147 8.95 17.67 1.97
N ASP A 148 7.97 18.15 1.22
CA ASP A 148 7.54 19.56 1.26
C ASP A 148 6.88 19.93 2.60
N GLY A 149 6.08 19.02 3.17
CA GLY A 149 5.41 19.19 4.46
C GLY A 149 6.31 19.03 5.68
N SER A 150 7.56 18.57 5.50
CA SER A 150 8.54 18.39 6.57
C SER A 150 9.63 19.49 6.50
N PRO A 151 9.57 20.54 7.35
CA PRO A 151 10.52 21.66 7.29
C PRO A 151 11.99 21.25 7.36
N GLY A 152 12.30 20.19 8.11
CA GLY A 152 13.64 19.62 8.23
C GLY A 152 14.16 19.08 6.89
N LEU A 153 13.37 18.23 6.21
CA LEU A 153 13.72 17.65 4.92
C LEU A 153 13.81 18.70 3.83
N LYS A 154 12.86 19.65 3.80
CA LYS A 154 12.82 20.74 2.83
C LYS A 154 14.06 21.64 2.96
N SER A 155 14.40 22.05 4.18
CA SER A 155 15.57 22.89 4.44
C SER A 155 16.90 22.18 4.18
N ALA A 156 16.93 20.85 4.35
CA ALA A 156 18.08 20.01 4.03
C ALA A 156 18.29 19.84 2.52
N GLY A 157 17.31 20.21 1.69
CA GLY A 157 17.39 20.11 0.24
C GLY A 157 17.37 18.66 -0.26
N ILE A 158 16.67 17.76 0.45
CA ILE A 158 16.56 16.33 0.05
C ILE A 158 15.95 16.23 -1.34
N ARG A 159 16.63 15.50 -2.22
CA ARG A 159 16.24 15.33 -3.62
C ARG A 159 15.73 13.92 -3.86
N VAL A 160 14.52 13.83 -4.40
CA VAL A 160 13.91 12.57 -4.81
C VAL A 160 13.73 12.58 -6.32
N GLY A 161 14.18 11.55 -6.98
CA GLY A 161 14.09 11.39 -8.42
C GLY A 161 13.34 10.13 -8.81
N MET A 162 12.50 10.22 -9.84
CA MET A 162 11.85 9.05 -10.43
C MET A 162 12.33 8.86 -11.87
N TYR A 163 12.99 7.74 -12.13
CA TYR A 163 13.50 7.37 -13.45
C TYR A 163 12.68 6.21 -14.02
N VAL A 164 11.67 6.52 -14.81
CA VAL A 164 10.78 5.55 -15.49
C VAL A 164 10.54 6.00 -16.94
N GLY A 165 10.14 5.06 -17.81
CA GLY A 165 9.78 5.42 -19.18
C GLY A 165 8.42 6.08 -19.30
N GLY A 166 8.21 6.85 -20.39
CA GLY A 166 6.90 7.41 -20.75
C GLY A 166 6.54 8.75 -20.11
N LEU A 167 7.47 9.42 -19.41
CA LEU A 167 7.25 10.73 -18.79
C LEU A 167 7.89 11.91 -19.55
N GLU A 168 8.41 11.68 -20.73
CA GLU A 168 9.22 12.65 -21.50
C GLU A 168 8.51 13.99 -21.76
N HIS A 169 7.19 13.99 -21.90
CA HIS A 169 6.40 15.20 -22.16
C HIS A 169 5.97 15.99 -20.91
N SER A 170 6.16 15.44 -19.72
CA SER A 170 5.76 16.05 -18.45
C SER A 170 6.88 16.08 -17.41
N ALA A 171 8.13 16.00 -17.86
CA ALA A 171 9.29 15.90 -17.01
C ALA A 171 9.49 17.16 -16.14
N THR A 172 9.78 16.97 -14.85
CA THR A 172 10.09 18.02 -13.87
C THR A 172 11.57 18.01 -13.53
N LYS A 173 12.19 19.20 -13.53
CA LYS A 173 13.64 19.37 -13.24
C LYS A 173 13.94 19.67 -11.78
N ILE A 174 12.95 20.03 -11.01
CA ILE A 174 13.08 20.39 -9.59
C ILE A 174 12.02 19.66 -8.76
N MET A 175 12.26 19.52 -7.46
CA MET A 175 11.23 19.09 -6.52
C MET A 175 10.13 20.16 -6.43
N LEU A 176 8.87 19.72 -6.53
CA LEU A 176 7.67 20.52 -6.31
C LEU A 176 6.90 19.96 -5.12
N PRO A 177 5.93 20.68 -4.54
CA PRO A 177 5.16 20.18 -3.40
C PRO A 177 4.47 18.83 -3.63
N ASP A 178 4.08 18.55 -4.88
CA ASP A 178 3.36 17.34 -5.30
C ASP A 178 4.10 16.48 -6.34
N ARG A 179 5.35 16.83 -6.68
CA ARG A 179 6.13 16.15 -7.73
C ARG A 179 7.60 16.03 -7.39
N VAL A 180 8.16 14.86 -7.67
CA VAL A 180 9.59 14.59 -7.63
C VAL A 180 10.27 14.95 -8.95
N ILE A 181 11.60 14.95 -9.00
CA ILE A 181 12.38 15.18 -10.23
C ILE A 181 12.19 13.98 -11.17
N THR A 182 11.79 14.25 -12.42
CA THR A 182 11.57 13.20 -13.43
C THR A 182 12.32 13.43 -14.73
N ASP A 183 13.00 14.58 -14.87
CA ASP A 183 13.84 14.89 -16.03
C ASP A 183 15.13 14.06 -15.99
N HIS A 184 15.29 13.17 -16.96
CA HIS A 184 16.40 12.21 -17.00
C HIS A 184 17.77 12.89 -17.07
N GLU A 185 17.92 13.97 -17.86
CA GLU A 185 19.16 14.72 -17.96
C GLU A 185 19.55 15.37 -16.63
N THR A 186 18.58 15.95 -15.95
CA THR A 186 18.75 16.53 -14.61
C THR A 186 19.17 15.48 -13.59
N LEU A 187 18.55 14.29 -13.62
CA LEU A 187 18.87 13.20 -12.70
C LEU A 187 20.29 12.64 -12.94
N ILE A 188 20.72 12.55 -14.20
CA ILE A 188 22.05 12.10 -14.55
C ILE A 188 23.10 13.16 -14.17
N ALA A 189 22.86 14.42 -14.48
CA ALA A 189 23.80 15.52 -14.19
C ALA A 189 23.99 15.71 -12.67
N ALA A 190 22.92 15.57 -11.89
CA ALA A 190 22.91 15.72 -10.45
C ALA A 190 22.06 14.60 -9.81
N PRO A 191 22.65 13.45 -9.48
CA PRO A 191 21.95 12.30 -8.91
C PRO A 191 21.17 12.68 -7.64
N PRO A 192 19.93 12.12 -7.46
CA PRO A 192 19.11 12.39 -6.30
C PRO A 192 19.59 11.61 -5.06
N ASP A 193 19.14 11.97 -3.88
CA ASP A 193 19.36 11.18 -2.65
C ASP A 193 18.58 9.85 -2.69
N ILE A 194 17.34 9.92 -3.20
CA ILE A 194 16.46 8.75 -3.35
C ILE A 194 16.11 8.61 -4.83
N LEU A 195 16.39 7.44 -5.39
CA LEU A 195 16.01 7.07 -6.75
C LEU A 195 14.85 6.09 -6.73
N MET A 196 13.75 6.46 -7.36
CA MET A 196 12.59 5.61 -7.59
C MET A 196 12.61 5.10 -9.04
N THR A 197 12.40 3.81 -9.25
CA THR A 197 12.40 3.23 -10.60
C THR A 197 11.62 1.90 -10.64
N ASN A 198 11.54 1.28 -11.81
CA ASN A 198 11.11 -0.11 -11.96
C ASN A 198 12.31 -1.00 -12.32
N TYR A 199 12.17 -2.32 -12.17
CA TYR A 199 13.29 -3.25 -12.37
C TYR A 199 13.82 -3.25 -13.82
N LYS A 200 12.95 -3.08 -14.82
CA LYS A 200 13.38 -3.01 -16.24
C LYS A 200 14.19 -1.75 -16.52
N MET A 201 13.77 -0.63 -15.94
CA MET A 201 14.49 0.63 -16.10
C MET A 201 15.84 0.58 -15.37
N LEU A 202 15.89 -0.03 -14.19
CA LEU A 202 17.16 -0.25 -13.47
C LEU A 202 18.14 -1.05 -14.31
N ASP A 203 17.68 -2.08 -15.04
CA ASP A 203 18.54 -2.82 -15.98
C ASP A 203 19.14 -1.89 -17.05
N TYR A 204 18.31 -1.03 -17.65
CA TYR A 204 18.81 -0.03 -18.60
C TYR A 204 19.82 0.94 -17.97
N LEU A 205 19.58 1.42 -16.74
CA LEU A 205 20.49 2.31 -16.02
C LEU A 205 21.86 1.68 -15.74
N LEU A 206 21.93 0.36 -15.68
CA LEU A 206 23.17 -0.37 -15.49
C LEU A 206 23.92 -0.72 -16.79
N VAL A 207 23.21 -0.74 -17.94
CA VAL A 207 23.77 -1.16 -19.22
C VAL A 207 24.12 0.03 -20.12
N ARG A 208 23.29 1.06 -20.14
CA ARG A 208 23.44 2.19 -21.08
C ARG A 208 24.62 3.10 -20.69
N PRO A 209 25.59 3.34 -21.62
CA PRO A 209 26.69 4.24 -21.31
C PRO A 209 26.30 5.66 -20.93
N LYS A 210 25.22 6.18 -21.54
CA LYS A 210 24.70 7.53 -21.24
C LYS A 210 24.19 7.70 -19.80
N ASP A 211 23.74 6.62 -19.17
CA ASP A 211 23.20 6.63 -17.82
C ASP A 211 24.28 6.29 -16.76
N ALA A 212 25.51 6.01 -17.19
CA ALA A 212 26.62 5.63 -16.31
C ALA A 212 26.95 6.73 -15.28
N GLU A 213 26.81 7.98 -15.68
CA GLU A 213 27.07 9.16 -14.85
C GLU A 213 26.14 9.26 -13.63
N LEU A 214 24.96 8.63 -13.68
CA LEU A 214 24.04 8.58 -12.54
C LEU A 214 24.68 7.98 -11.28
N TRP A 215 25.60 7.04 -11.47
CA TRP A 215 26.26 6.29 -10.40
C TRP A 215 27.65 6.82 -10.04
N LYS A 216 28.14 7.86 -10.71
CA LYS A 216 29.53 8.31 -10.58
C LYS A 216 29.95 8.73 -9.17
N ASN A 217 29.02 9.21 -8.40
CA ASN A 217 29.24 9.68 -7.03
C ASN A 217 28.96 8.60 -5.97
N ASN A 218 28.57 7.40 -6.40
CA ASN A 218 28.31 6.31 -5.48
C ASN A 218 29.63 5.56 -5.18
N THR A 219 30.02 5.60 -3.92
CA THR A 219 31.05 4.73 -3.33
C THR A 219 30.37 3.48 -2.73
N PRO A 220 31.12 2.46 -2.29
CA PRO A 220 30.56 1.27 -1.65
C PRO A 220 29.63 1.58 -0.46
N ASP A 221 29.88 2.68 0.25
CA ASP A 221 29.13 3.06 1.45
C ASP A 221 27.99 4.06 1.18
N THR A 222 27.86 4.57 -0.06
CA THR A 222 26.87 5.61 -0.37
C THR A 222 25.46 5.05 -0.46
N LEU A 223 25.24 3.93 -1.16
CA LEU A 223 23.94 3.29 -1.30
C LEU A 223 23.67 2.43 -0.06
N LYS A 224 22.85 2.96 0.85
CA LYS A 224 22.52 2.28 2.11
C LYS A 224 21.26 1.43 2.05
N TYR A 225 20.26 1.85 1.25
CA TYR A 225 18.98 1.17 1.22
C TYR A 225 18.62 0.72 -0.20
N ILE A 226 18.11 -0.53 -0.30
CA ILE A 226 17.35 -1.01 -1.46
C ILE A 226 15.98 -1.46 -0.95
N ALA A 227 14.92 -0.77 -1.38
CA ALA A 227 13.54 -1.15 -1.09
C ALA A 227 12.90 -1.71 -2.36
N VAL A 228 12.24 -2.86 -2.25
CA VAL A 228 11.42 -3.46 -3.32
C VAL A 228 10.00 -3.52 -2.82
N ASP A 229 9.15 -2.70 -3.41
CA ASP A 229 7.73 -2.67 -3.06
C ASP A 229 6.99 -3.82 -3.76
N GLU A 230 6.01 -4.39 -3.06
CA GLU A 230 5.23 -5.56 -3.51
C GLU A 230 6.13 -6.72 -4.01
N LEU A 231 7.12 -7.09 -3.21
CA LEU A 231 8.12 -8.12 -3.53
C LEU A 231 7.50 -9.44 -4.04
N HIS A 232 6.31 -9.79 -3.56
CA HIS A 232 5.59 -10.99 -3.98
C HIS A 232 5.16 -10.98 -5.46
N THR A 233 5.15 -9.83 -6.12
CA THR A 233 4.83 -9.72 -7.55
C THR A 233 5.99 -10.17 -8.45
N PHE A 234 7.19 -10.28 -7.90
CA PHE A 234 8.39 -10.75 -8.60
C PHE A 234 8.56 -12.25 -8.36
N ASP A 235 7.68 -13.07 -8.89
CA ASP A 235 7.74 -14.52 -8.78
C ASP A 235 8.44 -15.18 -10.00
N GLY A 236 8.85 -16.45 -9.85
CA GLY A 236 9.43 -17.25 -10.92
C GLY A 236 10.60 -16.55 -11.63
N ALA A 237 10.49 -16.42 -12.96
CA ALA A 237 11.53 -15.82 -13.79
C ALA A 237 11.80 -14.35 -13.44
N GLN A 238 10.78 -13.57 -13.10
CA GLN A 238 10.94 -12.16 -12.74
C GLN A 238 11.72 -11.98 -11.43
N GLY A 239 11.50 -12.86 -10.44
CA GLY A 239 12.27 -12.88 -9.21
C GLY A 239 13.75 -13.19 -9.46
N THR A 240 14.04 -14.15 -10.34
CA THR A 240 15.40 -14.48 -10.76
C THR A 240 16.07 -13.32 -11.48
N ASP A 241 15.37 -12.66 -12.40
CA ASP A 241 15.88 -11.48 -13.11
C ASP A 241 16.20 -10.34 -12.15
N LEU A 242 15.31 -10.06 -11.20
CA LEU A 242 15.54 -9.05 -10.17
C LEU A 242 16.75 -9.39 -9.29
N ALA A 243 16.88 -10.65 -8.88
CA ALA A 243 18.02 -11.11 -8.09
C ALA A 243 19.36 -10.92 -8.82
N CYS A 244 19.42 -11.28 -10.10
CA CYS A 244 20.60 -11.06 -10.93
C CYS A 244 20.90 -9.57 -11.11
N LEU A 245 19.86 -8.75 -11.28
CA LEU A 245 19.99 -7.30 -11.44
C LEU A 245 20.55 -6.64 -10.18
N LEU A 246 20.07 -7.02 -9.00
CA LEU A 246 20.57 -6.49 -7.73
C LEU A 246 22.02 -6.90 -7.47
N ARG A 247 22.41 -8.14 -7.82
CA ARG A 247 23.81 -8.58 -7.74
C ARG A 247 24.71 -7.77 -8.67
N ARG A 248 24.26 -7.48 -9.90
CA ARG A 248 24.99 -6.62 -10.85
C ARG A 248 25.15 -5.19 -10.33
N LEU A 249 24.10 -4.62 -9.74
CA LEU A 249 24.16 -3.30 -9.11
C LEU A 249 25.20 -3.26 -7.99
N LYS A 250 25.15 -4.22 -7.07
CA LYS A 250 26.12 -4.32 -5.96
C LYS A 250 27.56 -4.50 -6.47
N ALA A 251 27.75 -5.38 -7.44
CA ALA A 251 29.07 -5.58 -8.05
C ALA A 251 29.60 -4.32 -8.72
N ARG A 252 28.74 -3.57 -9.44
CA ARG A 252 29.12 -2.30 -10.07
C ARG A 252 29.54 -1.24 -9.06
N LEU A 253 28.88 -1.17 -7.92
CA LEU A 253 29.15 -0.21 -6.86
C LEU A 253 30.20 -0.71 -5.84
N ASN A 254 30.72 -1.92 -6.02
CA ASN A 254 31.65 -2.60 -5.11
C ASN A 254 31.11 -2.75 -3.68
N ILE A 255 29.80 -2.96 -3.54
CA ILE A 255 29.13 -3.16 -2.24
C ILE A 255 29.37 -4.60 -1.79
N LEU A 256 29.85 -4.76 -0.57
CA LEU A 256 30.06 -6.07 0.06
C LEU A 256 28.78 -6.55 0.77
N PRO A 257 28.62 -7.89 0.93
CA PRO A 257 27.51 -8.42 1.73
C PRO A 257 27.46 -7.81 3.13
N GLY A 258 26.27 -7.47 3.58
CA GLY A 258 26.02 -6.86 4.89
C GLY A 258 26.19 -5.33 4.96
N GLN A 259 26.66 -4.67 3.91
CA GLN A 259 26.78 -3.21 3.89
C GLN A 259 25.47 -2.48 3.56
N ILE A 260 24.50 -3.19 2.95
CA ILE A 260 23.25 -2.61 2.48
C ILE A 260 22.05 -3.14 3.29
N CYS A 261 21.16 -2.25 3.65
CA CYS A 261 19.90 -2.59 4.27
C CYS A 261 18.83 -2.80 3.20
N CYS A 262 18.34 -4.02 3.09
CA CYS A 262 17.32 -4.40 2.11
C CYS A 262 15.93 -4.45 2.73
N VAL A 263 14.95 -3.87 2.04
CA VAL A 263 13.56 -3.86 2.49
C VAL A 263 12.65 -4.45 1.41
N GLY A 264 11.88 -5.47 1.77
CA GLY A 264 10.81 -5.98 0.93
C GLY A 264 9.46 -5.66 1.56
N THR A 265 8.48 -5.22 0.77
CA THR A 265 7.10 -5.16 1.23
C THR A 265 6.27 -6.24 0.55
N SER A 266 5.26 -6.75 1.22
CA SER A 266 4.35 -7.74 0.67
C SER A 266 2.94 -7.55 1.21
N ALA A 267 1.92 -7.91 0.44
CA ALA A 267 0.59 -8.12 0.99
C ALA A 267 0.62 -9.30 1.96
N THR A 268 -0.34 -9.33 2.88
CA THR A 268 -0.43 -10.32 3.98
C THR A 268 -0.03 -11.72 3.59
N MET A 269 0.83 -12.31 4.41
CA MET A 269 1.22 -13.70 4.30
C MET A 269 0.23 -14.59 5.06
N GLY A 270 -0.27 -15.63 4.40
CA GLY A 270 -0.97 -16.72 5.07
C GLY A 270 0.00 -17.51 5.97
N ALA A 271 -0.53 -18.23 6.93
CA ALA A 271 0.06 -19.21 7.86
C ALA A 271 1.55 -19.07 8.26
N LYS A 272 1.87 -19.40 9.52
CA LYS A 272 3.23 -19.33 10.13
C LYS A 272 4.33 -20.06 9.33
N ASP A 273 4.00 -21.11 8.58
CA ASP A 273 4.94 -21.84 7.72
C ASP A 273 5.41 -21.05 6.49
N SER A 274 4.75 -19.94 6.16
CA SER A 274 5.14 -19.07 5.05
C SER A 274 6.31 -18.14 5.39
N SER A 275 6.52 -17.82 6.68
CA SER A 275 7.55 -16.85 7.10
C SER A 275 8.96 -17.29 6.73
N LYS A 276 9.29 -18.58 6.95
CA LYS A 276 10.61 -19.12 6.60
C LYS A 276 10.85 -19.07 5.09
N LYS A 277 9.86 -19.48 4.31
CA LYS A 277 9.98 -19.50 2.83
C LYS A 277 10.16 -18.10 2.25
N ILE A 278 9.50 -17.08 2.82
CA ILE A 278 9.67 -15.73 2.31
C ILE A 278 10.99 -15.11 2.76
N LEU A 279 11.53 -15.48 3.92
CA LEU A 279 12.87 -15.10 4.33
C LEU A 279 13.93 -15.69 3.38
N GLU A 280 13.80 -16.96 3.05
CA GLU A 280 14.68 -17.63 2.07
C GLU A 280 14.55 -16.93 0.71
N TYR A 281 13.33 -16.70 0.23
CA TYR A 281 13.08 -16.00 -1.03
C TYR A 281 13.67 -14.58 -1.04
N ALA A 282 13.46 -13.80 0.02
CA ALA A 282 14.02 -12.46 0.13
C ALA A 282 15.56 -12.50 0.15
N SER A 283 16.14 -13.43 0.92
CA SER A 283 17.59 -13.62 0.95
C SER A 283 18.15 -13.95 -0.43
N ASP A 284 17.46 -14.79 -1.19
CA ASP A 284 17.84 -15.14 -2.56
C ASP A 284 17.73 -13.95 -3.51
N VAL A 285 16.64 -13.19 -3.45
CA VAL A 285 16.42 -12.03 -4.32
C VAL A 285 17.40 -10.92 -4.02
N PHE A 286 17.51 -10.53 -2.76
CA PHE A 286 18.39 -9.43 -2.38
C PHE A 286 19.88 -9.83 -2.32
N GLY A 287 20.21 -11.12 -2.17
CA GLY A 287 21.58 -11.58 -1.92
C GLY A 287 22.14 -11.02 -0.61
N GLU A 288 21.27 -10.89 0.40
CA GLU A 288 21.60 -10.47 1.77
C GLU A 288 20.94 -11.42 2.76
N MET A 289 21.47 -11.48 3.96
CA MET A 289 20.87 -12.30 5.02
C MET A 289 19.71 -11.55 5.67
N PHE A 290 18.58 -12.23 5.80
CA PHE A 290 17.46 -11.80 6.61
C PHE A 290 17.38 -12.66 7.85
N GLU A 291 17.42 -12.03 9.04
CA GLU A 291 17.32 -12.71 10.33
C GLU A 291 15.92 -13.29 10.53
N GLU A 292 15.77 -14.24 11.46
CA GLU A 292 14.47 -14.88 11.72
C GLU A 292 13.38 -13.89 12.15
N ASP A 293 13.77 -12.80 12.83
CA ASP A 293 12.88 -11.72 13.28
C ASP A 293 12.70 -10.59 12.24
N ALA A 294 13.21 -10.77 11.01
CA ALA A 294 13.13 -9.76 9.95
C ALA A 294 11.72 -9.55 9.39
N VAL A 295 10.80 -10.49 9.61
CA VAL A 295 9.43 -10.38 9.13
C VAL A 295 8.58 -9.60 10.12
N ILE A 296 8.11 -8.45 9.69
CA ILE A 296 7.17 -7.62 10.44
C ILE A 296 5.77 -7.84 9.88
N THR A 297 4.90 -8.36 10.73
CA THR A 297 3.48 -8.57 10.41
C THR A 297 2.61 -7.52 11.09
N GLU A 298 1.39 -7.35 10.59
CA GLU A 298 0.42 -6.44 11.19
C GLU A 298 0.08 -6.87 12.62
N ASP A 299 -0.06 -5.86 13.49
CA ASP A 299 -0.55 -6.01 14.85
C ASP A 299 -1.91 -5.31 14.95
N ARG A 300 -2.95 -6.07 15.30
CA ARG A 300 -4.32 -5.57 15.41
C ARG A 300 -4.84 -5.74 16.82
N LEU A 301 -5.79 -4.91 17.19
CA LEU A 301 -6.54 -5.10 18.43
C LEU A 301 -7.25 -6.45 18.39
N SER A 302 -7.29 -7.13 19.52
CA SER A 302 -8.22 -8.25 19.72
C SER A 302 -9.66 -7.73 19.87
N ALA A 303 -10.64 -8.60 19.71
CA ALA A 303 -12.05 -8.22 19.92
C ALA A 303 -12.26 -7.70 21.34
N THR A 304 -11.67 -8.36 22.34
CA THR A 304 -11.77 -7.96 23.75
C THR A 304 -11.24 -6.54 23.98
N GLU A 305 -10.06 -6.21 23.43
CA GLU A 305 -9.49 -4.86 23.57
C GLU A 305 -10.29 -3.81 22.80
N PHE A 306 -10.81 -4.18 21.63
CA PHE A 306 -11.58 -3.24 20.81
C PHE A 306 -12.92 -2.86 21.47
N PHE A 307 -13.56 -3.82 22.16
CA PHE A 307 -14.82 -3.59 22.87
C PHE A 307 -14.65 -3.20 24.34
N GLU A 308 -13.41 -3.12 24.84
CA GLU A 308 -13.14 -2.72 26.21
C GLU A 308 -13.69 -1.31 26.50
N GLY A 309 -14.48 -1.19 27.57
CA GLY A 309 -15.11 0.07 27.97
C GLY A 309 -16.40 0.41 27.20
N HIS A 310 -16.87 -0.44 26.29
CA HIS A 310 -18.16 -0.27 25.65
C HIS A 310 -19.25 -0.94 26.48
N GLU A 311 -20.29 -0.17 26.84
CA GLU A 311 -21.49 -0.74 27.45
C GLU A 311 -22.33 -1.44 26.37
N ILE A 312 -22.70 -2.69 26.64
CA ILE A 312 -23.58 -3.44 25.74
C ILE A 312 -25.03 -2.96 25.97
N SER A 313 -25.70 -2.58 24.90
CA SER A 313 -27.13 -2.22 24.91
C SER A 313 -27.93 -3.38 24.34
N ASP A 314 -29.05 -3.66 25.00
CA ASP A 314 -29.97 -4.73 24.58
C ASP A 314 -30.92 -4.21 23.50
N TYR A 315 -30.41 -4.09 22.27
CA TYR A 315 -31.21 -3.70 21.11
C TYR A 315 -32.04 -4.88 20.59
N LYS A 316 -33.15 -4.55 19.91
CA LYS A 316 -33.99 -5.57 19.30
C LYS A 316 -33.31 -6.22 18.10
N MET A 317 -33.67 -7.49 17.85
CA MET A 317 -33.34 -8.16 16.59
C MET A 317 -34.46 -7.92 15.58
N PRO A 318 -34.15 -7.66 14.29
CA PRO A 318 -35.17 -7.55 13.26
C PRO A 318 -36.08 -8.76 13.21
N ASP A 319 -37.37 -8.55 13.15
CA ASP A 319 -38.32 -9.62 12.90
C ASP A 319 -38.26 -10.10 11.44
N ARG A 320 -39.00 -11.17 11.12
CA ARG A 320 -38.99 -11.75 9.77
C ARG A 320 -39.46 -10.76 8.69
N ASN A 321 -40.40 -9.89 8.99
CA ASN A 321 -40.97 -8.96 8.02
C ASN A 321 -39.98 -7.80 7.79
N GLU A 322 -39.42 -7.27 8.86
CA GLU A 322 -38.35 -6.25 8.82
C GLU A 322 -37.15 -6.75 8.04
N ALA A 323 -36.70 -7.98 8.31
CA ALA A 323 -35.58 -8.60 7.59
C ALA A 323 -35.89 -8.78 6.08
N LEU A 324 -37.12 -9.15 5.72
CA LEU A 324 -37.53 -9.26 4.33
C LEU A 324 -37.61 -7.89 3.62
N GLU A 325 -38.08 -6.86 4.31
CA GLU A 325 -38.11 -5.50 3.78
C GLU A 325 -36.71 -4.94 3.57
N ILE A 326 -35.82 -5.07 4.56
CA ILE A 326 -34.39 -4.72 4.41
C ILE A 326 -33.78 -5.43 3.21
N LYS A 327 -34.05 -6.74 3.06
CA LYS A 327 -33.57 -7.52 1.90
C LYS A 327 -34.14 -6.99 0.58
N ARG A 328 -35.40 -6.62 0.54
CA ARG A 328 -36.02 -6.03 -0.64
C ARG A 328 -35.38 -4.70 -1.02
N LEU A 329 -35.18 -3.81 -0.05
CA LEU A 329 -34.57 -2.50 -0.23
C LEU A 329 -33.08 -2.63 -0.62
N SER A 330 -32.37 -3.60 -0.08
CA SER A 330 -30.96 -3.85 -0.46
C SER A 330 -30.79 -4.22 -1.94
N SER A 331 -31.88 -4.63 -2.58
CA SER A 331 -31.91 -4.96 -4.01
C SER A 331 -32.33 -3.78 -4.90
N GLY A 332 -32.72 -2.64 -4.32
CA GLY A 332 -33.12 -1.42 -5.01
C GLY A 332 -31.98 -0.41 -5.16
N GLU A 333 -32.32 0.75 -5.73
CA GLU A 333 -31.42 1.91 -5.84
C GLU A 333 -31.62 2.93 -4.70
N ASP A 334 -32.59 2.71 -3.83
CA ASP A 334 -32.92 3.59 -2.69
C ASP A 334 -32.00 3.30 -1.50
N GLU A 335 -30.80 3.86 -1.54
CA GLU A 335 -29.81 3.74 -0.46
C GLU A 335 -30.33 4.36 0.84
N LYS A 336 -31.08 5.46 0.76
CA LYS A 336 -31.61 6.15 1.94
C LYS A 336 -32.69 5.29 2.62
N GLY A 337 -33.68 4.82 1.87
CA GLY A 337 -34.73 3.96 2.41
C GLY A 337 -34.18 2.65 2.98
N TYR A 338 -33.13 2.09 2.39
CA TYR A 338 -32.45 0.91 2.95
C TYR A 338 -31.82 1.20 4.31
N LEU A 339 -31.09 2.32 4.44
CA LEU A 339 -30.43 2.68 5.71
C LEU A 339 -31.45 3.04 6.78
N GLU A 340 -32.51 3.79 6.44
CA GLU A 340 -33.60 4.12 7.38
C GLU A 340 -34.27 2.86 7.91
N ALA A 341 -34.69 1.95 7.04
CA ALA A 341 -35.29 0.68 7.43
C ALA A 341 -34.32 -0.21 8.23
N SER A 342 -33.04 -0.21 7.90
CA SER A 342 -32.06 -0.97 8.65
C SER A 342 -31.84 -0.42 10.04
N VAL A 343 -31.73 0.89 10.19
CA VAL A 343 -31.54 1.54 11.49
C VAL A 343 -32.77 1.33 12.38
N GLU A 344 -33.99 1.49 11.85
CA GLU A 344 -35.23 1.26 12.58
C GLU A 344 -35.37 -0.20 13.05
N ALA A 345 -34.93 -1.14 12.21
CA ALA A 345 -35.06 -2.57 12.52
C ALA A 345 -34.02 -3.08 13.53
N TRP A 346 -32.81 -2.53 13.53
CA TRP A 346 -31.71 -2.96 14.40
C TRP A 346 -31.56 -2.12 15.69
N PHE A 347 -32.02 -0.85 15.66
CA PHE A 347 -31.93 0.06 16.80
C PHE A 347 -33.30 0.60 17.12
N ASP A 348 -33.63 0.83 18.40
CA ASP A 348 -34.94 1.35 18.79
C ASP A 348 -35.26 2.76 18.24
N GLU A 349 -36.53 3.14 18.27
CA GLU A 349 -37.07 4.42 17.77
C GLU A 349 -36.40 5.70 18.32
N SER A 350 -35.56 5.56 19.36
CA SER A 350 -34.79 6.66 19.92
C SER A 350 -33.62 7.11 19.04
N PHE A 351 -33.30 6.35 17.99
CA PHE A 351 -32.23 6.69 17.07
C PHE A 351 -32.72 7.63 15.96
N SER A 352 -32.44 8.91 16.11
CA SER A 352 -32.80 9.93 15.11
C SER A 352 -31.58 10.65 14.59
N VAL A 353 -31.34 10.55 13.29
CA VAL A 353 -30.28 11.29 12.58
C VAL A 353 -30.92 12.18 11.53
N SER A 354 -30.52 13.44 11.49
CA SER A 354 -31.10 14.44 10.59
C SER A 354 -30.78 14.15 9.10
N ASP A 355 -29.65 13.56 8.83
CA ASP A 355 -29.20 13.11 7.50
C ASP A 355 -28.51 11.75 7.60
N ILE A 356 -29.23 10.69 7.28
CA ILE A 356 -28.74 9.31 7.40
C ILE A 356 -27.62 8.96 6.42
N LEU A 357 -27.46 9.73 5.35
CA LEU A 357 -26.37 9.56 4.38
C LEU A 357 -25.10 10.36 4.76
N GLY A 358 -25.22 11.25 5.75
CA GLY A 358 -24.11 12.10 6.19
C GLY A 358 -23.04 11.37 7.01
N ASP A 359 -21.88 11.98 7.12
CA ASP A 359 -20.75 11.41 7.87
C ASP A 359 -21.03 11.31 9.38
N GLU A 360 -21.81 12.25 9.93
CA GLU A 360 -22.26 12.21 11.34
C GLU A 360 -23.12 10.98 11.62
N ALA A 361 -24.04 10.65 10.70
CA ALA A 361 -24.87 9.46 10.80
C ALA A 361 -24.03 8.17 10.80
N ARG A 362 -23.02 8.09 9.94
CA ARG A 362 -22.11 6.92 9.87
C ARG A 362 -21.37 6.70 11.17
N VAL A 363 -20.88 7.77 11.79
CA VAL A 363 -20.20 7.69 13.09
C VAL A 363 -21.16 7.24 14.18
N GLU A 364 -22.38 7.77 14.19
CA GLU A 364 -23.40 7.44 15.22
C GLU A 364 -23.91 6.01 15.07
N ILE A 365 -24.23 5.58 13.84
CA ILE A 365 -24.57 4.18 13.54
C ILE A 365 -23.44 3.24 13.98
N GLY A 366 -22.19 3.60 13.69
CA GLY A 366 -21.02 2.84 14.11
C GLY A 366 -20.94 2.66 15.63
N LYS A 367 -21.20 3.71 16.42
CA LYS A 367 -21.22 3.64 17.88
C LYS A 367 -22.35 2.73 18.40
N HIS A 368 -23.53 2.80 17.79
CA HIS A 368 -24.66 1.92 18.16
C HIS A 368 -24.38 0.46 17.80
N LEU A 369 -23.80 0.20 16.62
CA LEU A 369 -23.37 -1.15 16.23
C LEU A 369 -22.36 -1.74 17.21
N MET A 370 -21.38 -0.94 17.67
CA MET A 370 -20.39 -1.41 18.65
C MET A 370 -21.00 -1.75 20.03
N ARG A 371 -22.17 -1.21 20.35
CA ARG A 371 -22.90 -1.49 21.60
C ARG A 371 -23.97 -2.55 21.44
N HIS A 372 -24.22 -3.02 20.23
CA HIS A 372 -25.28 -3.97 19.95
C HIS A 372 -24.92 -5.35 20.52
N ASN A 373 -25.84 -5.96 21.27
CA ASN A 373 -25.68 -7.27 21.91
C ASN A 373 -25.48 -8.44 20.93
N PHE A 374 -25.70 -8.21 19.63
CA PHE A 374 -25.45 -9.19 18.56
C PHE A 374 -24.04 -9.09 17.96
N THR A 375 -23.39 -7.92 18.06
CA THR A 375 -22.02 -7.70 17.53
C THR A 375 -20.98 -8.31 18.44
#